data_f7549eac07965fd6f4b3df63224d52ed
#
_entry.id   f7549eac07965fd6f4b3df63224d52ed
#
_cell.length_a   1.000
_cell.length_b   1.000
_cell.length_c   1.000
_cell.angle_alpha   90.00
_cell.angle_beta   90.00
_cell.angle_gamma   90.00
#
_symmetry.space_group_name_H-M   'P 1'
#
loop_
_entity.id
_entity.type
_entity.pdbx_description
1 polymer ?
#
loop_
_entity_poly.entity_id
_entity_poly.type
_entity_poly.pdbx_seq_one_letter_code
_entity_poly.pdbx_strand_id
1 'polypeptide(L)'
;FENLYFSPMISVAHESLTTTANASANYKKQEGSYLDALFNYSLTYDQRNSPYRPTEGYVSTILQEIPLVSEGYSIINGYQIKGYKEIVNDSVLSVGLYTQAITSLKTNTDVRVSKRLFLPESKLRGFKSGKVGPKDGADYVGGNYMASLNTALSLPFLFPTLDKVDFAVF
;
A
#
# COMPACT_ATOMS: atom_id res chain seq x y z
N PHE A 1 0.96 -26.58 -0.57
CA PHE A 1 1.10 -25.75 -1.80
C PHE A 1 2.46 -25.06 -1.72
N GLU A 2 3.36 -25.43 -2.62
CA GLU A 2 4.64 -24.75 -2.76
C GLU A 2 4.39 -23.30 -3.19
N ASN A 3 5.16 -22.35 -2.66
CA ASN A 3 5.12 -20.91 -3.01
C ASN A 3 3.84 -20.14 -2.62
N LEU A 4 2.96 -20.70 -1.79
CA LEU A 4 1.80 -20.03 -1.25
C LEU A 4 1.97 -19.78 0.24
N TYR A 5 1.95 -18.51 0.65
CA TYR A 5 2.19 -18.08 2.03
C TYR A 5 0.95 -17.36 2.57
N PHE A 6 0.47 -17.84 3.71
CA PHE A 6 -0.63 -17.20 4.44
C PHE A 6 -0.09 -16.60 5.72
N SER A 7 -0.30 -15.31 5.93
CA SER A 7 0.20 -14.56 7.07
C SER A 7 -0.95 -13.85 7.79
N PRO A 8 -1.56 -14.48 8.80
CA PRO A 8 -2.59 -13.83 9.63
C PRO A 8 -1.96 -12.98 10.72
N MET A 9 -2.67 -11.90 11.12
CA MET A 9 -2.26 -11.02 12.21
C MET A 9 -3.51 -10.43 12.89
N ILE A 10 -3.48 -10.35 14.22
CA ILE A 10 -4.47 -9.56 14.99
C ILE A 10 -3.76 -8.30 15.47
N SER A 11 -4.39 -7.16 15.28
CA SER A 11 -3.91 -5.87 15.76
C SER A 11 -4.97 -5.17 16.61
N VAL A 12 -4.51 -4.50 17.67
CA VAL A 12 -5.36 -3.63 18.48
C VAL A 12 -4.70 -2.26 18.51
N ALA A 13 -5.46 -1.23 18.18
CA ALA A 13 -4.99 0.13 18.14
C ALA A 13 -5.98 1.06 18.87
N HIS A 14 -5.44 1.98 19.65
CA HIS A 14 -6.18 3.09 20.20
C HIS A 14 -5.70 4.38 19.53
N GLU A 15 -6.62 5.12 18.95
CA GLU A 15 -6.35 6.37 18.23
C GLU A 15 -7.09 7.52 18.95
N SER A 16 -6.39 8.63 19.19
CA SER A 16 -7.00 9.88 19.63
C SER A 16 -6.80 10.95 18.56
N LEU A 17 -7.88 11.38 17.94
CA LEU A 17 -7.88 12.40 16.91
C LEU A 17 -8.24 13.76 17.52
N THR A 18 -7.29 14.68 17.50
CA THR A 18 -7.48 16.07 17.89
C THR A 18 -7.16 16.98 16.70
N THR A 19 -7.84 18.10 16.56
CA THR A 19 -7.64 18.99 15.43
C THR A 19 -7.24 20.39 15.88
N THR A 20 -6.60 21.13 14.97
CA THR A 20 -6.30 22.57 15.15
C THR A 20 -7.46 23.42 14.64
N ALA A 21 -7.46 24.71 15.01
CA ALA A 21 -8.48 25.67 14.55
C ALA A 21 -8.61 25.72 13.02
N ASN A 22 -7.50 25.50 12.29
CA ASN A 22 -7.43 25.57 10.84
C ASN A 22 -7.69 24.23 10.12
N ALA A 23 -7.96 23.15 10.86
CA ALA A 23 -8.23 21.86 10.27
C ALA A 23 -9.54 21.87 9.45
N SER A 24 -9.63 20.99 8.45
CA SER A 24 -10.82 20.86 7.61
C SER A 24 -12.06 20.45 8.41
N ALA A 25 -13.23 20.76 7.89
CA ALA A 25 -14.49 20.44 8.54
C ALA A 25 -14.69 18.93 8.75
N ASN A 26 -14.18 18.11 7.83
CA ASN A 26 -14.29 16.66 7.94
C ASN A 26 -13.42 16.09 9.07
N TYR A 27 -12.23 16.64 9.30
CA TYR A 27 -11.40 16.27 10.43
C TYR A 27 -12.05 16.68 11.76
N LYS A 28 -12.55 17.92 11.87
CA LYS A 28 -13.21 18.43 13.09
C LYS A 28 -14.43 17.60 13.51
N LYS A 29 -15.22 17.13 12.54
CA LYS A 29 -16.38 16.27 12.82
C LYS A 29 -16.02 14.90 13.38
N GLN A 30 -14.77 14.48 13.21
CA GLN A 30 -14.31 13.16 13.60
C GLN A 30 -13.30 13.21 14.76
N GLU A 31 -13.22 14.33 15.46
CA GLU A 31 -12.48 14.37 16.72
C GLU A 31 -13.05 13.37 17.72
N GLY A 32 -12.16 12.66 18.41
CA GLY A 32 -12.56 11.66 19.37
C GLY A 32 -11.49 10.61 19.63
N SER A 33 -11.84 9.65 20.45
CA SER A 33 -10.99 8.53 20.81
C SER A 33 -11.63 7.26 20.26
N TYR A 34 -10.84 6.44 19.58
CA TYR A 34 -11.31 5.27 18.86
C TYR A 34 -10.50 4.05 19.24
N LEU A 35 -11.18 2.94 19.51
CA LEU A 35 -10.56 1.63 19.73
C LEU A 35 -10.88 0.74 18.53
N ASP A 36 -9.85 0.21 17.92
CA ASP A 36 -9.96 -0.72 16.79
C ASP A 36 -9.24 -2.03 17.12
N ALA A 37 -9.94 -3.15 17.04
CA ALA A 37 -9.36 -4.49 17.00
C ALA A 37 -9.63 -5.08 15.61
N LEU A 38 -8.56 -5.47 14.91
CA LEU A 38 -8.60 -5.82 13.50
C LEU A 38 -7.98 -7.20 13.30
N PHE A 39 -8.59 -7.98 12.43
CA PHE A 39 -7.98 -9.18 11.85
C PHE A 39 -7.44 -8.85 10.47
N ASN A 40 -6.14 -9.00 10.30
CA ASN A 40 -5.45 -8.76 9.06
C ASN A 40 -4.95 -10.08 8.51
N TYR A 41 -4.96 -10.26 7.22
CA TYR A 41 -4.22 -11.34 6.60
C TYR A 41 -3.67 -10.94 5.24
N SER A 42 -2.59 -11.60 4.86
CA SER A 42 -2.11 -11.59 3.48
C SER A 42 -1.97 -13.00 2.97
N LEU A 43 -2.32 -13.18 1.70
CA LEU A 43 -2.12 -14.40 0.93
C LEU A 43 -1.18 -14.08 -0.22
N THR A 44 0.04 -14.60 -0.16
CA THR A 44 1.10 -14.33 -1.15
C THR A 44 1.40 -15.58 -1.95
N TYR A 45 1.37 -15.45 -3.27
CA TYR A 45 1.83 -16.45 -4.22
C TYR A 45 3.11 -15.95 -4.90
N ASP A 46 4.23 -16.64 -4.66
CA ASP A 46 5.56 -16.24 -5.11
C ASP A 46 6.12 -17.25 -6.12
N GLN A 47 6.22 -16.81 -7.36
CA GLN A 47 6.74 -17.58 -8.49
C GLN A 47 8.05 -16.96 -9.05
N ARG A 48 8.72 -16.15 -8.25
CA ARG A 48 10.00 -15.59 -8.64
C ARG A 48 11.09 -16.67 -8.58
N ASN A 49 12.03 -16.57 -9.50
CA ASN A 49 13.22 -17.44 -9.50
C ASN A 49 14.16 -17.17 -8.32
N SER A 50 14.12 -15.95 -7.75
CA SER A 50 14.88 -15.55 -6.56
C SER A 50 14.10 -14.52 -5.73
N PRO A 51 14.06 -14.63 -4.40
CA PRO A 51 13.39 -13.64 -3.56
C PRO A 51 14.15 -12.30 -3.47
N TYR A 52 15.47 -12.31 -3.61
CA TYR A 52 16.33 -11.13 -3.41
C TYR A 52 16.65 -10.39 -4.71
N ARG A 53 17.04 -11.14 -5.75
CA ARG A 53 17.37 -10.61 -7.09
C ARG A 53 16.57 -11.36 -8.14
N PRO A 54 15.28 -11.13 -8.25
CA PRO A 54 14.45 -11.80 -9.24
C PRO A 54 14.75 -11.28 -10.64
N THR A 55 15.02 -12.21 -11.56
CA THR A 55 15.17 -11.93 -12.98
C THR A 55 13.98 -12.41 -13.79
N GLU A 56 13.20 -13.36 -13.24
CA GLU A 56 12.02 -13.92 -13.88
C GLU A 56 10.93 -14.24 -12.85
N GLY A 57 9.70 -14.35 -13.36
CA GLY A 57 8.54 -14.73 -12.58
C GLY A 57 7.79 -13.54 -12.00
N TYR A 58 6.95 -13.80 -11.01
CA TYR A 58 6.14 -12.78 -10.37
C TYR A 58 5.82 -13.14 -8.91
N VAL A 59 5.46 -12.13 -8.14
CA VAL A 59 4.86 -12.27 -6.82
C VAL A 59 3.53 -11.55 -6.80
N SER A 60 2.51 -12.21 -6.27
CA SER A 60 1.15 -11.67 -6.16
C SER A 60 0.68 -11.79 -4.71
N THR A 61 0.10 -10.73 -4.16
CA THR A 61 -0.39 -10.71 -2.78
C THR A 61 -1.77 -10.09 -2.72
N ILE A 62 -2.70 -10.80 -2.10
CA ILE A 62 -3.97 -10.27 -1.64
C ILE A 62 -3.80 -9.93 -0.16
N LEU A 63 -4.28 -8.78 0.27
CA LEU A 63 -4.34 -8.38 1.66
C LEU A 63 -5.75 -7.95 2.03
N GLN A 64 -6.16 -8.27 3.25
CA GLN A 64 -7.45 -7.85 3.77
C GLN A 64 -7.33 -7.48 5.25
N GLU A 65 -8.00 -6.40 5.62
CA GLU A 65 -8.17 -5.97 6.99
C GLU A 65 -9.65 -5.99 7.34
N ILE A 66 -10.03 -6.77 8.35
CA ILE A 66 -11.41 -7.00 8.77
C ILE A 66 -11.56 -6.47 10.18
N PRO A 67 -12.52 -5.56 10.46
CA PRO A 67 -12.77 -5.08 11.79
C PRO A 67 -13.45 -6.16 12.63
N LEU A 68 -12.85 -6.53 13.78
CA LEU A 68 -13.44 -7.38 14.81
C LEU A 68 -14.25 -6.54 15.79
N VAL A 69 -13.63 -5.47 16.29
CA VAL A 69 -14.24 -4.44 17.11
C VAL A 69 -13.76 -3.10 16.59
N SER A 70 -14.64 -2.22 16.21
CA SER A 70 -14.29 -0.90 15.70
C SER A 70 -15.50 0.03 15.76
N GLU A 71 -15.28 1.29 16.09
CA GLU A 71 -16.36 2.28 16.01
C GLU A 71 -16.66 2.66 14.55
N GLY A 72 -15.68 2.56 13.68
CA GLY A 72 -15.79 2.93 12.27
C GLY A 72 -16.10 1.80 11.30
N TYR A 73 -16.08 0.53 11.72
CA TYR A 73 -16.35 -0.67 10.91
C TYR A 73 -16.10 -0.52 9.42
N SER A 74 -14.83 -0.42 9.02
CA SER A 74 -14.42 -0.38 7.62
C SER A 74 -13.57 -1.61 7.28
N ILE A 75 -13.77 -2.14 6.09
CA ILE A 75 -12.96 -3.24 5.54
C ILE A 75 -11.98 -2.67 4.50
N ILE A 76 -10.74 -3.12 4.56
CA ILE A 76 -9.74 -2.83 3.53
C ILE A 76 -9.49 -4.09 2.72
N ASN A 77 -9.53 -3.94 1.40
CA ASN A 77 -9.11 -4.96 0.45
C ASN A 77 -7.97 -4.39 -0.39
N GLY A 78 -6.88 -5.14 -0.49
CA GLY A 78 -5.72 -4.74 -1.26
C GLY A 78 -5.23 -5.86 -2.16
N TYR A 79 -4.66 -5.47 -3.27
CA TYR A 79 -4.00 -6.36 -4.21
C TYR A 79 -2.71 -5.74 -4.72
N GLN A 80 -1.66 -6.53 -4.75
CA GLN A 80 -0.43 -6.16 -5.41
C GLN A 80 0.10 -7.33 -6.22
N ILE A 81 0.67 -7.01 -7.38
CA ILE A 81 1.42 -7.95 -8.19
C ILE A 81 2.67 -7.25 -8.71
N LYS A 82 3.79 -7.96 -8.74
CA LYS A 82 5.01 -7.49 -9.37
C LYS A 82 5.64 -8.61 -10.17
N GLY A 83 5.78 -8.37 -11.47
CA GLY A 83 6.42 -9.28 -12.41
C GLY A 83 7.83 -8.81 -12.77
N TYR A 84 8.66 -9.75 -13.18
CA TYR A 84 10.06 -9.57 -13.55
C TYR A 84 10.34 -10.33 -14.84
N LYS A 85 11.08 -9.71 -15.74
CA LYS A 85 11.54 -10.33 -16.96
C LYS A 85 12.92 -9.81 -17.34
N GLU A 86 13.87 -10.72 -17.46
CA GLU A 86 15.15 -10.40 -18.07
C GLU A 86 14.96 -10.11 -19.56
N ILE A 87 15.56 -9.01 -20.04
CA ILE A 87 15.44 -8.56 -21.42
C ILE A 87 16.73 -8.84 -22.17
N VAL A 88 17.84 -8.25 -21.71
CA VAL A 88 19.15 -8.37 -22.35
C VAL A 88 20.27 -8.07 -21.36
N ASN A 89 21.37 -8.81 -21.42
CA ASN A 89 22.59 -8.56 -20.63
C ASN A 89 22.32 -8.35 -19.13
N ASP A 90 21.62 -9.28 -18.49
CA ASP A 90 21.22 -9.22 -17.08
C ASP A 90 20.30 -8.02 -16.71
N SER A 91 19.85 -7.26 -17.72
CA SER A 91 18.89 -6.17 -17.49
C SER A 91 17.51 -6.72 -17.24
N VAL A 92 16.92 -6.33 -16.12
CA VAL A 92 15.61 -6.84 -15.69
C VAL A 92 14.56 -5.73 -15.74
N LEU A 93 13.54 -5.93 -16.55
CA LEU A 93 12.31 -5.14 -16.50
C LEU A 93 11.43 -5.66 -15.36
N SER A 94 11.00 -4.77 -14.50
CA SER A 94 9.96 -5.07 -13.51
C SER A 94 8.75 -4.18 -13.70
N VAL A 95 7.55 -4.78 -13.57
CA VAL A 95 6.27 -4.07 -13.64
C VAL A 95 5.47 -4.45 -12.40
N GLY A 96 4.98 -3.45 -11.67
CA GLY A 96 4.23 -3.65 -10.44
C GLY A 96 2.94 -2.85 -10.44
N LEU A 97 1.83 -3.51 -10.12
CA LEU A 97 0.54 -2.91 -9.81
C LEU A 97 0.27 -3.02 -8.32
N TYR A 98 -0.18 -1.94 -7.72
CA TYR A 98 -0.64 -1.90 -6.34
C TYR A 98 -1.98 -1.20 -6.26
N THR A 99 -2.95 -1.83 -5.63
CA THR A 99 -4.30 -1.27 -5.45
C THR A 99 -4.82 -1.54 -4.06
N GLN A 100 -5.56 -0.59 -3.50
CA GLN A 100 -6.33 -0.79 -2.28
C GLN A 100 -7.68 -0.08 -2.37
N ALA A 101 -8.66 -0.65 -1.68
CA ALA A 101 -9.98 -0.09 -1.47
C ALA A 101 -10.37 -0.20 0.00
N ILE A 102 -10.94 0.85 0.57
CA ILE A 102 -11.54 0.84 1.89
C ILE A 102 -13.02 1.18 1.77
N THR A 103 -13.87 0.41 2.44
CA THR A 103 -15.31 0.56 2.40
C THR A 103 -15.88 0.51 3.81
N SER A 104 -16.77 1.46 4.15
CA SER A 104 -17.53 1.40 5.39
C SER A 104 -18.54 0.26 5.35
N LEU A 105 -18.61 -0.53 6.39
CA LEU A 105 -19.61 -1.59 6.60
C LEU A 105 -20.89 -1.06 7.25
N LYS A 106 -20.89 0.19 7.71
CA LYS A 106 -22.07 0.85 8.26
C LYS A 106 -22.85 1.57 7.15
N THR A 107 -24.14 1.37 7.09
CA THR A 107 -25.04 2.05 6.15
C THR A 107 -25.01 3.57 6.39
N ASN A 108 -24.93 4.34 5.31
CA ASN A 108 -24.92 5.82 5.31
C ASN A 108 -23.79 6.45 6.17
N THR A 109 -22.70 5.72 6.38
CA THR A 109 -21.54 6.21 7.13
C THR A 109 -20.33 6.16 6.22
N ASP A 110 -19.64 7.28 6.09
CA ASP A 110 -18.39 7.34 5.33
C ASP A 110 -17.22 6.76 6.15
N VAL A 111 -16.15 6.42 5.45
CA VAL A 111 -14.91 5.97 6.08
C VAL A 111 -14.31 7.10 6.90
N ARG A 112 -13.87 6.78 8.12
CA ARG A 112 -13.17 7.71 9.00
C ARG A 112 -11.95 8.30 8.29
N VAL A 113 -11.77 9.62 8.33
CA VAL A 113 -10.72 10.33 7.58
C VAL A 113 -9.33 9.80 7.93
N SER A 114 -9.08 9.46 9.19
CA SER A 114 -7.82 8.88 9.65
C SER A 114 -7.54 7.47 9.08
N LYS A 115 -8.56 6.76 8.60
CA LYS A 115 -8.44 5.44 7.97
C LYS A 115 -8.40 5.49 6.44
N ARG A 116 -8.66 6.65 5.85
CA ARG A 116 -8.60 6.79 4.38
C ARG A 116 -7.22 6.51 3.84
N LEU A 117 -7.18 6.05 2.61
CA LEU A 117 -5.98 5.56 1.98
C LEU A 117 -5.15 6.71 1.40
N PHE A 118 -3.83 6.62 1.63
CA PHE A 118 -2.82 7.47 1.00
C PHE A 118 -1.78 6.59 0.31
N LEU A 119 -1.38 6.97 -0.90
CA LEU A 119 -0.33 6.25 -1.62
C LEU A 119 1.01 6.38 -0.86
N PRO A 120 1.63 5.25 -0.48
CA PRO A 120 2.96 5.26 0.13
C PRO A 120 4.03 5.74 -0.86
N GLU A 121 5.08 6.39 -0.37
CA GLU A 121 6.23 6.84 -1.20
C GLU A 121 6.88 5.68 -1.96
N SER A 122 6.92 4.50 -1.36
CA SER A 122 7.44 3.29 -2.00
C SER A 122 6.63 2.83 -3.23
N LYS A 123 5.38 3.29 -3.36
CA LYS A 123 4.47 2.97 -4.47
C LYS A 123 4.28 4.13 -5.44
N LEU A 124 4.73 5.34 -5.09
CA LEU A 124 4.66 6.51 -5.94
C LEU A 124 5.92 7.37 -5.74
N ARG A 125 7.00 7.00 -6.41
CA ARG A 125 8.30 7.68 -6.33
C ARG A 125 8.23 9.11 -6.87
N GLY A 126 8.99 10.01 -6.27
CA GLY A 126 9.05 11.43 -6.66
C GLY A 126 7.94 12.30 -6.07
N PHE A 127 7.02 11.75 -5.31
CA PHE A 127 5.96 12.49 -4.63
C PHE A 127 6.11 12.37 -3.11
N LYS A 128 5.81 13.46 -2.42
CA LYS A 128 5.81 13.48 -0.95
C LYS A 128 4.62 12.70 -0.42
N SER A 129 4.86 11.84 0.58
CA SER A 129 3.82 11.05 1.25
C SER A 129 2.67 11.93 1.75
N GLY A 130 1.43 11.45 1.57
CA GLY A 130 0.23 12.17 2.01
C GLY A 130 -0.08 13.45 1.23
N LYS A 131 0.62 13.72 0.11
CA LYS A 131 0.43 14.92 -0.71
C LYS A 131 -0.16 14.62 -2.10
N VAL A 132 -0.73 13.43 -2.26
CA VAL A 132 -1.42 13.01 -3.50
C VAL A 132 -2.81 12.51 -3.12
N GLY A 133 -3.83 13.02 -3.79
CA GLY A 133 -5.22 12.60 -3.57
C GLY A 133 -6.18 13.75 -3.30
N PRO A 134 -7.41 13.44 -2.87
CA PRO A 134 -8.44 14.42 -2.55
C PRO A 134 -8.05 15.40 -1.44
N LYS A 135 -8.56 16.61 -1.55
CA LYS A 135 -8.39 17.67 -0.54
C LYS A 135 -9.73 18.12 0.02
N ASP A 136 -9.71 18.57 1.28
CA ASP A 136 -10.76 19.33 1.93
C ASP A 136 -10.14 20.62 2.48
N GLY A 137 -10.39 21.74 1.81
CA GLY A 137 -9.67 22.97 2.05
C GLY A 137 -8.17 22.84 1.72
N ALA A 138 -7.30 23.10 2.69
CA ALA A 138 -5.86 22.96 2.55
C ALA A 138 -5.35 21.54 2.84
N ASP A 139 -6.18 20.71 3.48
CA ASP A 139 -5.78 19.38 3.97
C ASP A 139 -5.98 18.28 2.92
N TYR A 140 -5.02 17.39 2.78
CA TYR A 140 -5.21 16.15 2.05
C TYR A 140 -5.95 15.14 2.96
N VAL A 141 -7.07 14.63 2.48
CA VAL A 141 -7.97 13.78 3.30
C VAL A 141 -7.91 12.31 2.91
N GLY A 142 -7.04 11.94 1.96
CA GLY A 142 -6.98 10.57 1.45
C GLY A 142 -8.21 10.18 0.63
N GLY A 143 -8.20 8.97 0.09
CA GLY A 143 -9.28 8.42 -0.73
C GLY A 143 -9.80 7.09 -0.19
N ASN A 144 -10.93 6.66 -0.72
CA ASN A 144 -11.47 5.33 -0.46
C ASN A 144 -10.86 4.27 -1.42
N TYR A 145 -10.20 4.73 -2.47
CA TYR A 145 -9.51 3.88 -3.45
C TYR A 145 -8.14 4.47 -3.75
N MET A 146 -7.17 3.61 -3.95
CA MET A 146 -5.87 3.99 -4.48
C MET A 146 -5.33 2.93 -5.43
N ALA A 147 -4.59 3.38 -6.45
CA ALA A 147 -3.88 2.51 -7.37
C ALA A 147 -2.57 3.16 -7.81
N SER A 148 -1.54 2.36 -8.02
CA SER A 148 -0.30 2.79 -8.66
C SER A 148 0.24 1.70 -9.58
N LEU A 149 0.78 2.12 -10.70
CA LEU A 149 1.52 1.29 -11.64
C LEU A 149 2.97 1.77 -11.65
N ASN A 150 3.90 0.87 -11.43
CA ASN A 150 5.33 1.17 -11.41
C ASN A 150 6.05 0.28 -12.41
N THR A 151 6.95 0.87 -13.18
CA THR A 151 7.88 0.15 -14.05
C THR A 151 9.29 0.52 -13.65
N ALA A 152 10.21 -0.44 -13.68
CA ALA A 152 11.62 -0.15 -13.48
C ALA A 152 12.47 -1.08 -14.35
N LEU A 153 13.54 -0.54 -14.88
CA LEU A 153 14.55 -1.26 -15.64
C LEU A 153 15.87 -1.23 -14.85
N SER A 154 16.29 -2.39 -14.39
CA SER A 154 17.60 -2.56 -13.75
C SER A 154 18.68 -2.71 -14.83
N LEU A 155 19.81 -2.00 -14.68
CA LEU A 155 20.90 -1.91 -15.64
C LEU A 155 22.24 -2.23 -14.95
N PRO A 156 22.49 -3.49 -14.57
CA PRO A 156 23.68 -3.88 -13.80
C PRO A 156 24.98 -3.66 -14.58
N PHE A 157 24.92 -3.67 -15.92
CA PHE A 157 26.09 -3.52 -16.79
C PHE A 157 26.68 -2.11 -16.81
N LEU A 158 25.97 -1.07 -16.33
CA LEU A 158 26.48 0.30 -16.34
C LEU A 158 27.72 0.47 -15.44
N PHE A 159 27.83 -0.33 -14.38
CA PHE A 159 28.97 -0.29 -13.47
C PHE A 159 29.42 -1.71 -13.08
N PRO A 160 30.03 -2.47 -14.00
CA PRO A 160 30.35 -3.87 -13.79
C PRO A 160 31.38 -4.13 -12.67
N THR A 161 32.09 -3.09 -12.24
CA THR A 161 33.08 -3.16 -11.15
C THR A 161 32.46 -2.96 -9.76
N LEU A 162 31.17 -2.61 -9.67
CA LEU A 162 30.46 -2.36 -8.42
C LEU A 162 29.46 -3.47 -8.14
N ASP A 163 29.93 -4.62 -7.66
CA ASP A 163 29.12 -5.82 -7.38
C ASP A 163 27.91 -5.60 -6.45
N LYS A 164 27.87 -4.48 -5.76
CA LYS A 164 26.84 -4.16 -4.75
C LYS A 164 25.91 -2.99 -5.14
N VAL A 165 26.06 -2.45 -6.35
CA VAL A 165 25.29 -1.29 -6.80
C VAL A 165 24.52 -1.63 -8.07
N ASP A 166 23.20 -1.66 -7.97
CA ASP A 166 22.31 -1.84 -9.12
C ASP A 166 21.72 -0.48 -9.52
N PHE A 167 21.97 -0.05 -10.73
CA PHE A 167 21.28 1.10 -11.31
C PHE A 167 19.91 0.70 -11.82
N ALA A 168 18.89 1.49 -11.50
CA ALA A 168 17.56 1.30 -12.05
C ALA A 168 16.96 2.64 -12.49
N VAL A 169 16.31 2.62 -13.64
CA VAL A 169 15.45 3.70 -14.13
C VAL A 169 14.00 3.33 -13.88
N PHE A 170 13.21 4.29 -13.38
CA PHE A 170 11.79 4.10 -13.05
C PHE A 170 10.95 5.31 -13.46
#